data_14a2e5958633489e33aade6fe23a9f8e
#
_entry.id   14a2e5958633489e33aade6fe23a9f8e
#
_cell.length_a   1.000
_cell.length_b   1.000
_cell.length_c   1.000
_cell.angle_alpha   90.00
_cell.angle_beta   90.00
_cell.angle_gamma   90.00
#
_symmetry.space_group_name_H-M   'P 1'
#
loop_
_entity.id
_entity.type
_entity.pdbx_description
1 polymer ?
#
loop_
_entity_poly.entity_id
_entity_poly.type
_entity_poly.pdbx_seq_one_letter_code
_entity_poly.pdbx_strand_id
1 'polypeptide(L)'
;MKSTPLYATLASGALLLGTPFTQVLAADADPAQQCAALRDVPLYHTTLTRAEWVADGTIAADPNSAFTGTTVRDVKAGPHCLVQGEIEPRTGGDGKHYGINFQLRLPKDWNGKFLFQGGGGANGFVAPALGSIPVQASSATPALLRGYAVVSMDSGHQGTTPNLPAVFDVAFAADQQARLDYAYAAIGKVTERAKQLVQANYRSAPKHSYYMGCSTGGRESMIAAQRYPNEFDGVVVGNAAFRLSRATLGGTWNYQHLMAAAPKNAQGQKILARALTQKDLDAVVKGVLKRCDAKDGVADGIVNAWESCDFKPEMVQKEIGAKKVALLKAIFGGAKNSRGEALYAGFPFDTALTEESWRGWWLGTDTSVPVQTFNNTLTIPLLTHYFMQPYSTTRDALNFDFDRDVASTLNTRGLNDGDSPNL
;
A
#
# COMPACT_ATOMS: atom_id res chain seq x y z
N MET A 1 -21.84 -83.61 14.98
CA MET A 1 -22.09 -84.60 13.90
C MET A 1 -21.60 -84.02 12.60
N LYS A 2 -20.64 -84.68 11.93
CA LYS A 2 -20.31 -84.68 10.50
C LYS A 2 -19.80 -83.33 9.93
N SER A 3 -18.72 -83.22 9.25
CA SER A 3 -17.57 -84.01 8.72
C SER A 3 -16.92 -83.09 7.68
N THR A 4 -15.59 -82.96 7.78
CA THR A 4 -14.68 -82.36 6.80
C THR A 4 -14.78 -83.01 5.42
N PRO A 5 -14.37 -82.36 4.33
CA PRO A 5 -13.07 -82.79 3.82
C PRO A 5 -12.11 -81.68 3.31
N LEU A 6 -10.84 -82.02 3.44
CA LEU A 6 -9.66 -81.43 2.83
C LEU A 6 -9.74 -81.38 1.28
N TYR A 7 -9.22 -80.33 0.67
CA TYR A 7 -8.59 -80.39 -0.62
C TYR A 7 -7.28 -79.61 -0.61
N ALA A 8 -6.23 -80.31 -0.86
CA ALA A 8 -4.90 -79.78 -1.16
C ALA A 8 -4.84 -79.29 -2.60
N THR A 9 -4.25 -78.16 -2.86
CA THR A 9 -3.78 -77.79 -4.22
C THR A 9 -2.45 -77.06 -4.19
N LEU A 10 -1.60 -77.57 -4.93
CA LEU A 10 -0.23 -77.34 -5.37
C LEU A 10 0.19 -75.87 -5.47
N ALA A 11 1.36 -75.63 -4.86
CA ALA A 11 2.16 -74.42 -5.05
C ALA A 11 2.81 -74.42 -6.46
N SER A 12 2.54 -73.40 -7.26
CA SER A 12 3.33 -73.06 -8.42
C SER A 12 4.12 -71.78 -8.12
N GLY A 13 5.43 -71.93 -7.88
CA GLY A 13 6.34 -70.83 -7.68
C GLY A 13 6.55 -70.06 -9.00
N ALA A 14 6.18 -68.81 -9.05
CA ALA A 14 6.62 -67.90 -10.07
C ALA A 14 7.75 -67.03 -9.50
N LEU A 15 8.98 -67.28 -9.91
CA LEU A 15 10.13 -66.39 -9.70
C LEU A 15 9.87 -65.09 -10.47
N LEU A 16 9.45 -64.09 -9.78
CA LEU A 16 9.49 -62.69 -10.26
C LEU A 16 10.95 -62.20 -10.13
N LEU A 17 11.67 -62.20 -11.25
CA LEU A 17 12.91 -61.48 -11.40
C LEU A 17 12.62 -59.99 -11.20
N GLY A 18 12.91 -59.48 -9.99
CA GLY A 18 12.88 -58.05 -9.66
C GLY A 18 13.91 -57.32 -10.50
N THR A 19 13.48 -56.58 -11.50
CA THR A 19 14.31 -55.55 -12.13
C THR A 19 14.57 -54.48 -11.03
N PRO A 20 15.85 -54.11 -10.83
CA PRO A 20 16.11 -53.01 -9.91
C PRO A 20 15.43 -51.75 -10.46
N PHE A 21 14.45 -51.24 -9.78
CA PHE A 21 14.01 -49.84 -9.97
C PHE A 21 15.24 -48.98 -9.67
N THR A 22 16.02 -48.68 -10.69
CA THR A 22 16.91 -47.53 -10.65
C THR A 22 16.03 -46.32 -10.39
N GLN A 23 16.02 -45.84 -9.15
CA GLN A 23 15.61 -44.48 -8.87
C GLN A 23 16.52 -43.58 -9.72
N VAL A 24 16.00 -43.17 -10.87
CA VAL A 24 16.55 -42.03 -11.58
C VAL A 24 16.36 -40.86 -10.59
N LEU A 25 17.43 -40.55 -9.86
CA LEU A 25 17.55 -39.25 -9.20
C LEU A 25 17.28 -38.26 -10.33
N ALA A 26 16.13 -37.59 -10.25
CA ALA A 26 15.80 -36.51 -11.17
C ALA A 26 16.99 -35.56 -11.10
N ALA A 27 17.76 -35.47 -12.16
CA ALA A 27 18.79 -34.46 -12.30
C ALA A 27 18.14 -33.13 -11.97
N ASP A 28 18.77 -32.33 -11.10
CA ASP A 28 18.30 -30.99 -10.77
C ASP A 28 18.03 -30.27 -12.09
N ALA A 29 16.75 -30.01 -12.36
CA ALA A 29 16.36 -29.34 -13.60
C ALA A 29 17.08 -27.99 -13.64
N ASP A 30 17.63 -27.63 -14.80
CA ASP A 30 18.24 -26.31 -15.01
C ASP A 30 17.29 -25.22 -14.52
N PRO A 31 17.72 -24.37 -13.58
CA PRO A 31 16.86 -23.31 -13.02
C PRO A 31 16.22 -22.40 -14.08
N ALA A 32 16.90 -22.20 -15.21
CA ALA A 32 16.35 -21.41 -16.31
C ALA A 32 15.20 -22.17 -17.02
N GLN A 33 15.32 -23.45 -17.23
CA GLN A 33 14.26 -24.29 -17.80
C GLN A 33 13.08 -24.41 -16.83
N GLN A 34 13.34 -24.57 -15.54
CA GLN A 34 12.33 -24.64 -14.50
C GLN A 34 11.53 -23.31 -14.42
N CYS A 35 12.21 -22.17 -14.48
CA CYS A 35 11.57 -20.86 -14.51
C CYS A 35 10.72 -20.68 -15.77
N ALA A 36 11.24 -21.03 -16.96
CA ALA A 36 10.51 -20.91 -18.21
C ALA A 36 9.24 -21.78 -18.24
N ALA A 37 9.30 -22.98 -17.64
CA ALA A 37 8.15 -23.91 -17.57
C ALA A 37 6.97 -23.35 -16.75
N LEU A 38 7.17 -22.31 -15.94
CA LEU A 38 6.07 -21.64 -15.23
C LEU A 38 5.04 -21.04 -16.19
N ARG A 39 5.41 -20.74 -17.44
CA ARG A 39 4.47 -20.25 -18.46
C ARG A 39 3.35 -21.25 -18.78
N ASP A 40 3.61 -22.54 -18.57
CA ASP A 40 2.67 -23.61 -18.87
C ASP A 40 1.80 -24.00 -17.66
N VAL A 41 2.00 -23.34 -16.51
CA VAL A 41 1.18 -23.57 -15.32
C VAL A 41 -0.23 -23.04 -15.58
N PRO A 42 -1.27 -23.89 -15.49
CA PRO A 42 -2.64 -23.46 -15.71
C PRO A 42 -3.10 -22.56 -14.54
N LEU A 43 -3.25 -21.28 -14.80
CA LEU A 43 -3.75 -20.29 -13.85
C LEU A 43 -5.10 -19.75 -14.32
N TYR A 44 -6.07 -19.72 -13.42
CA TYR A 44 -7.41 -19.26 -13.73
C TYR A 44 -7.41 -17.78 -14.17
N HIS A 45 -7.93 -17.50 -15.38
CA HIS A 45 -8.02 -16.15 -15.96
C HIS A 45 -6.74 -15.30 -15.81
N THR A 46 -5.57 -15.93 -16.05
CA THR A 46 -4.28 -15.28 -15.87
C THR A 46 -3.38 -15.53 -17.07
N THR A 47 -2.80 -14.47 -17.59
CA THR A 47 -1.78 -14.53 -18.65
C THR A 47 -0.42 -14.17 -18.07
N LEU A 48 0.54 -15.09 -18.17
CA LEU A 48 1.93 -14.79 -17.82
C LEU A 48 2.61 -14.09 -19.00
N THR A 49 3.05 -12.87 -18.79
CA THR A 49 3.77 -12.07 -19.80
C THR A 49 5.26 -12.32 -19.76
N ARG A 50 5.79 -12.76 -18.60
CA ARG A 50 7.21 -13.06 -18.40
C ARG A 50 7.38 -14.22 -17.43
N ALA A 51 8.29 -15.14 -17.76
CA ALA A 51 8.88 -16.11 -16.85
C ALA A 51 10.33 -16.29 -17.30
N GLU A 52 11.27 -15.68 -16.60
CA GLU A 52 12.65 -15.53 -17.04
C GLU A 52 13.62 -15.70 -15.87
N TRP A 53 14.65 -16.52 -16.08
CA TRP A 53 15.73 -16.69 -15.13
C TRP A 53 16.70 -15.52 -15.18
N VAL A 54 16.89 -14.86 -14.06
CA VAL A 54 17.86 -13.78 -13.86
C VAL A 54 19.02 -14.37 -13.06
N ALA A 55 20.15 -14.63 -13.74
CA ALA A 55 21.31 -15.27 -13.10
C ALA A 55 22.05 -14.33 -12.14
N ASP A 56 22.15 -13.06 -12.50
CA ASP A 56 22.67 -11.96 -11.68
C ASP A 56 22.13 -10.66 -12.27
N GLY A 57 21.84 -9.69 -11.44
CA GLY A 57 21.31 -8.44 -11.97
C GLY A 57 21.09 -7.37 -10.91
N THR A 58 21.02 -6.14 -11.40
CA THR A 58 20.61 -4.98 -10.60
C THR A 58 19.12 -4.73 -10.83
N ILE A 59 18.36 -4.71 -9.75
CA ILE A 59 16.97 -4.27 -9.75
C ILE A 59 16.99 -2.77 -9.49
N ALA A 60 16.55 -2.00 -10.49
CA ALA A 60 16.54 -0.54 -10.41
C ALA A 60 15.63 -0.04 -9.28
N ALA A 61 15.95 1.13 -8.76
CA ALA A 61 15.07 1.86 -7.85
C ALA A 61 13.70 2.07 -8.49
N ASP A 62 12.65 1.96 -7.67
CA ASP A 62 11.30 2.30 -8.10
C ASP A 62 11.17 3.83 -8.22
N PRO A 63 10.80 4.37 -9.38
CA PRO A 63 10.60 5.81 -9.56
C PRO A 63 9.48 6.37 -8.66
N ASN A 64 8.56 5.52 -8.18
CA ASN A 64 7.51 5.89 -7.25
C ASN A 64 7.93 5.74 -5.77
N SER A 65 9.16 5.33 -5.48
CA SER A 65 9.64 5.05 -4.11
C SER A 65 9.56 6.27 -3.19
N ALA A 66 9.68 7.48 -3.73
CA ALA A 66 9.50 8.71 -2.97
C ALA A 66 8.10 8.82 -2.32
N PHE A 67 7.08 8.15 -2.90
CA PHE A 67 5.69 8.16 -2.45
C PHE A 67 5.31 6.88 -1.71
N THR A 68 5.93 5.76 -2.06
CA THR A 68 5.60 4.45 -1.51
C THR A 68 6.55 4.01 -0.41
N GLY A 69 7.73 4.63 -0.34
CA GLY A 69 8.79 4.25 0.61
C GLY A 69 9.41 2.88 0.34
N THR A 70 9.18 2.27 -0.84
CA THR A 70 9.59 0.89 -1.13
C THR A 70 11.08 0.79 -1.51
N THR A 71 11.42 0.95 -2.78
CA THR A 71 12.78 0.72 -3.29
C THR A 71 13.42 2.04 -3.70
N VAL A 72 14.13 2.69 -2.78
CA VAL A 72 14.71 4.04 -2.97
C VAL A 72 16.08 4.04 -3.65
N ARG A 73 16.67 2.87 -3.88
CA ARG A 73 17.97 2.70 -4.53
C ARG A 73 18.04 1.39 -5.29
N ASP A 74 18.98 1.31 -6.21
CA ASP A 74 19.29 0.08 -6.92
C ASP A 74 19.71 -1.03 -5.95
N VAL A 75 19.22 -2.24 -6.19
CA VAL A 75 19.51 -3.41 -5.38
C VAL A 75 20.14 -4.48 -6.24
N LYS A 76 21.34 -4.93 -5.87
CA LYS A 76 21.98 -6.08 -6.47
C LYS A 76 21.31 -7.35 -5.93
N ALA A 77 20.64 -8.11 -6.82
CA ALA A 77 19.94 -9.35 -6.47
C ALA A 77 20.73 -10.56 -6.94
N GLY A 78 20.68 -11.63 -6.16
CA GLY A 78 21.18 -12.95 -6.54
C GLY A 78 20.29 -13.63 -7.58
N PRO A 79 20.64 -14.88 -7.97
CA PRO A 79 19.89 -15.65 -8.96
C PRO A 79 18.43 -15.86 -8.55
N HIS A 80 17.49 -15.58 -9.46
CA HIS A 80 16.06 -15.75 -9.20
C HIS A 80 15.26 -15.89 -10.50
N CYS A 81 14.09 -16.50 -10.42
CA CYS A 81 13.10 -16.47 -11.49
C CYS A 81 12.22 -15.22 -11.35
N LEU A 82 12.13 -14.42 -12.41
CA LEU A 82 11.22 -13.27 -12.51
C LEU A 82 9.99 -13.69 -13.29
N VAL A 83 8.84 -13.63 -12.64
CA VAL A 83 7.53 -13.85 -13.25
C VAL A 83 6.72 -12.56 -13.24
N GLN A 84 6.09 -12.26 -14.37
CA GLN A 84 5.11 -11.16 -14.49
C GLN A 84 3.87 -11.68 -15.19
N GLY A 85 2.74 -11.15 -14.84
CA GLY A 85 1.47 -11.56 -15.44
C GLY A 85 0.35 -10.59 -15.14
N GLU A 86 -0.76 -10.85 -15.80
CA GLU A 86 -2.00 -10.09 -15.67
C GLU A 86 -3.14 -11.07 -15.34
N ILE A 87 -3.92 -10.75 -14.31
CA ILE A 87 -5.08 -11.51 -13.86
C ILE A 87 -6.35 -10.79 -14.30
N GLU A 88 -7.29 -11.54 -14.88
CA GLU A 88 -8.61 -11.06 -15.33
C GLU A 88 -8.53 -9.83 -16.26
N PRO A 89 -7.74 -9.88 -17.35
CA PRO A 89 -7.71 -8.79 -18.33
C PRO A 89 -9.11 -8.59 -18.94
N ARG A 90 -9.53 -7.33 -19.01
CA ARG A 90 -10.86 -6.97 -19.51
C ARG A 90 -10.91 -5.53 -20.02
N THR A 91 -11.94 -5.22 -20.80
CA THR A 91 -12.29 -3.85 -21.14
C THR A 91 -13.40 -3.38 -20.18
N GLY A 92 -13.16 -2.26 -19.50
CA GLY A 92 -14.14 -1.64 -18.61
C GLY A 92 -15.29 -0.95 -19.35
N GLY A 93 -16.31 -0.53 -18.61
CA GLY A 93 -17.45 0.21 -19.15
C GLY A 93 -17.09 1.58 -19.74
N ASP A 94 -15.94 2.12 -19.40
CA ASP A 94 -15.34 3.37 -19.92
C ASP A 94 -14.46 3.14 -21.16
N GLY A 95 -14.39 1.91 -21.67
CA GLY A 95 -13.59 1.52 -22.84
C GLY A 95 -12.11 1.33 -22.55
N LYS A 96 -11.65 1.50 -21.31
CA LYS A 96 -10.25 1.30 -20.94
C LYS A 96 -9.95 -0.17 -20.63
N HIS A 97 -8.66 -0.51 -20.78
CA HIS A 97 -8.15 -1.81 -20.33
C HIS A 97 -7.97 -1.83 -18.81
N TYR A 98 -8.40 -2.92 -18.18
CA TYR A 98 -8.21 -3.24 -16.79
C TYR A 98 -7.76 -4.69 -16.62
N GLY A 99 -7.01 -4.94 -15.58
CA GLY A 99 -6.51 -6.23 -15.16
C GLY A 99 -5.60 -6.01 -13.96
N ILE A 100 -5.30 -7.07 -13.22
CA ILE A 100 -4.39 -6.99 -12.08
C ILE A 100 -3.01 -7.43 -12.54
N ASN A 101 -2.09 -6.48 -12.74
CA ASN A 101 -0.71 -6.82 -13.02
C ASN A 101 0.03 -7.14 -11.73
N PHE A 102 0.89 -8.14 -11.80
CA PHE A 102 1.75 -8.55 -10.71
C PHE A 102 3.16 -8.89 -11.16
N GLN A 103 4.09 -8.79 -10.22
CA GLN A 103 5.46 -9.28 -10.35
C GLN A 103 5.77 -10.23 -9.19
N LEU A 104 6.29 -11.41 -9.50
CA LEU A 104 6.75 -12.40 -8.53
C LEU A 104 8.22 -12.72 -8.78
N ARG A 105 9.04 -12.71 -7.72
CA ARG A 105 10.43 -13.13 -7.76
C ARG A 105 10.64 -14.34 -6.88
N LEU A 106 11.21 -15.39 -7.46
CA LEU A 106 11.45 -16.68 -6.84
C LEU A 106 12.96 -16.91 -6.73
N PRO A 107 13.58 -16.68 -5.56
CA PRO A 107 15.03 -16.80 -5.40
C PRO A 107 15.48 -18.26 -5.55
N LYS A 108 16.71 -18.49 -6.08
CA LYS A 108 17.31 -19.82 -6.16
C LYS A 108 17.34 -20.50 -4.80
N ASP A 109 17.84 -19.76 -3.81
CA ASP A 109 18.01 -20.26 -2.43
C ASP A 109 16.78 -19.87 -1.59
N TRP A 110 15.63 -20.47 -1.93
CA TRP A 110 14.38 -20.19 -1.22
C TRP A 110 14.37 -20.77 0.19
N ASN A 111 14.00 -19.94 1.15
CA ASN A 111 13.96 -20.30 2.58
C ASN A 111 12.60 -20.88 3.04
N GLY A 112 11.69 -21.21 2.14
CA GLY A 112 10.35 -21.70 2.45
C GLY A 112 9.33 -20.63 2.81
N LYS A 113 9.66 -19.34 2.67
CA LYS A 113 8.79 -18.21 3.06
C LYS A 113 8.31 -17.42 1.85
N PHE A 114 7.09 -16.93 1.96
CA PHE A 114 6.44 -16.06 0.99
C PHE A 114 6.17 -14.69 1.61
N LEU A 115 6.36 -13.63 0.84
CA LEU A 115 6.03 -12.27 1.23
C LEU A 115 5.21 -11.57 0.14
N PHE A 116 4.05 -11.05 0.51
CA PHE A 116 3.33 -10.08 -0.30
C PHE A 116 3.77 -8.67 0.10
N GLN A 117 4.35 -7.95 -0.86
CA GLN A 117 4.74 -6.55 -0.70
C GLN A 117 3.56 -5.66 -1.12
N GLY A 118 2.97 -4.94 -0.16
CA GLY A 118 1.89 -3.98 -0.41
C GLY A 118 2.38 -2.77 -1.21
N GLY A 119 1.44 -2.10 -1.83
CA GLY A 119 1.68 -0.92 -2.66
C GLY A 119 1.62 0.40 -1.89
N GLY A 120 1.27 1.48 -2.60
CA GLY A 120 1.19 2.82 -2.03
C GLY A 120 0.36 3.78 -2.88
N GLY A 121 -0.06 4.90 -2.30
CA GLY A 121 -0.91 5.89 -2.98
C GLY A 121 -2.22 5.30 -3.47
N ALA A 122 -2.60 5.58 -4.70
CA ALA A 122 -3.71 4.93 -5.38
C ALA A 122 -3.27 3.64 -6.12
N ASN A 123 -2.07 3.12 -5.89
CA ASN A 123 -1.39 2.05 -6.65
C ASN A 123 -1.31 2.37 -8.17
N GLY A 124 -1.79 1.52 -9.07
CA GLY A 124 -1.76 1.77 -10.52
C GLY A 124 -0.41 1.47 -11.19
N PHE A 125 0.52 0.83 -10.46
CA PHE A 125 1.81 0.36 -10.94
C PHE A 125 2.29 -0.83 -10.11
N VAL A 126 3.13 -1.66 -10.72
CA VAL A 126 3.76 -2.80 -10.04
C VAL A 126 5.15 -2.39 -9.57
N ALA A 127 5.32 -2.20 -8.27
CA ALA A 127 6.63 -1.94 -7.69
C ALA A 127 7.55 -3.18 -7.82
N PRO A 128 8.88 -3.02 -7.88
CA PRO A 128 9.80 -4.15 -7.85
C PRO A 128 9.54 -5.05 -6.64
N ALA A 129 9.31 -6.34 -6.88
CA ALA A 129 9.02 -7.34 -5.84
C ALA A 129 10.29 -7.71 -5.07
N LEU A 130 10.79 -6.82 -4.23
CA LEU A 130 11.98 -6.97 -3.41
C LEU A 130 11.68 -7.34 -1.96
N GLY A 131 10.52 -6.95 -1.46
CA GLY A 131 10.19 -7.05 -0.04
C GLY A 131 11.07 -6.12 0.82
N SER A 132 11.33 -4.91 0.33
CA SER A 132 11.97 -3.86 1.11
C SER A 132 11.03 -3.39 2.21
N ILE A 133 11.57 -3.06 3.39
CA ILE A 133 10.78 -2.38 4.42
C ILE A 133 10.38 -1.02 3.88
N PRO A 134 9.09 -0.68 3.86
CA PRO A 134 8.58 0.49 3.15
C PRO A 134 8.77 1.78 3.95
N VAL A 135 10.02 2.08 4.30
CA VAL A 135 10.46 3.35 4.89
C VAL A 135 11.78 3.77 4.25
N GLN A 136 11.89 5.01 3.81
CA GLN A 136 13.01 5.52 3.05
C GLN A 136 14.36 5.38 3.76
N ALA A 137 14.39 5.48 5.08
CA ALA A 137 15.59 5.35 5.89
C ALA A 137 15.95 3.90 6.26
N SER A 138 15.21 2.91 5.79
CA SER A 138 15.50 1.52 6.12
C SER A 138 16.83 1.06 5.52
N SER A 139 17.69 0.53 6.37
CA SER A 139 18.94 -0.18 6.00
C SER A 139 18.76 -1.70 6.00
N ALA A 140 17.56 -2.20 6.27
CA ALA A 140 17.30 -3.62 6.36
C ALA A 140 17.46 -4.30 4.99
N THR A 141 18.07 -5.50 4.98
CA THR A 141 18.18 -6.32 3.78
C THR A 141 16.80 -6.71 3.27
N PRO A 142 16.46 -6.45 1.99
CA PRO A 142 15.20 -6.84 1.39
C PRO A 142 14.91 -8.34 1.53
N ALA A 143 13.64 -8.70 1.62
CA ALA A 143 13.23 -10.09 1.85
C ALA A 143 13.69 -11.06 0.73
N LEU A 144 13.69 -10.62 -0.54
CA LEU A 144 14.22 -11.41 -1.67
C LEU A 144 15.66 -11.86 -1.40
N LEU A 145 16.53 -10.96 -0.93
CA LEU A 145 17.93 -11.26 -0.63
C LEU A 145 18.09 -12.13 0.62
N ARG A 146 17.02 -12.30 1.39
CA ARG A 146 16.93 -13.20 2.54
C ARG A 146 16.28 -14.54 2.18
N GLY A 147 16.07 -14.81 0.89
CA GLY A 147 15.52 -16.05 0.39
C GLY A 147 13.99 -16.15 0.39
N TYR A 148 13.24 -15.05 0.53
CA TYR A 148 11.78 -15.07 0.40
C TYR A 148 11.36 -15.06 -1.07
N ALA A 149 10.33 -15.82 -1.42
CA ALA A 149 9.55 -15.55 -2.63
C ALA A 149 8.71 -14.29 -2.39
N VAL A 150 8.83 -13.29 -3.27
CA VAL A 150 8.20 -11.98 -3.07
C VAL A 150 7.28 -11.64 -4.24
N VAL A 151 6.06 -11.20 -3.95
CA VAL A 151 5.09 -10.71 -4.93
C VAL A 151 4.69 -9.26 -4.64
N SER A 152 4.43 -8.49 -5.71
CA SER A 152 3.83 -7.15 -5.70
C SER A 152 2.78 -7.03 -6.79
N MET A 153 1.89 -6.03 -6.71
CA MET A 153 0.80 -5.82 -7.65
C MET A 153 0.50 -4.33 -7.87
N ASP A 154 -0.32 -4.03 -8.89
CA ASP A 154 -0.85 -2.68 -9.19
C ASP A 154 -2.24 -2.41 -8.61
N SER A 155 -2.86 -3.37 -7.93
CA SER A 155 -4.20 -3.30 -7.35
C SER A 155 -5.36 -3.27 -8.37
N GLY A 156 -5.13 -3.74 -9.60
CA GLY A 156 -6.18 -4.00 -10.59
C GLY A 156 -6.46 -2.85 -11.56
N HIS A 157 -5.55 -1.93 -11.67
CA HIS A 157 -5.59 -0.85 -12.66
C HIS A 157 -4.19 -0.31 -12.91
N GLN A 158 -4.04 0.45 -14.01
CA GLN A 158 -2.81 1.15 -14.36
C GLN A 158 -3.06 2.66 -14.37
N GLY A 159 -2.09 3.43 -13.88
CA GLY A 159 -2.11 4.88 -14.02
C GLY A 159 -1.87 5.26 -15.49
N THR A 160 -2.88 5.83 -16.12
CA THR A 160 -2.86 6.18 -17.56
C THR A 160 -3.03 7.67 -17.84
N THR A 161 -3.27 8.48 -16.83
CA THR A 161 -3.44 9.93 -16.97
C THR A 161 -2.10 10.56 -17.34
N PRO A 162 -2.00 11.26 -18.51
CA PRO A 162 -0.77 11.89 -18.93
C PRO A 162 -0.21 12.87 -17.88
N ASN A 163 1.09 12.85 -17.68
CA ASN A 163 1.82 13.74 -16.75
C ASN A 163 1.42 13.62 -15.27
N LEU A 164 0.68 12.57 -14.91
CA LEU A 164 0.36 12.26 -13.51
C LEU A 164 1.07 10.96 -13.11
N PRO A 165 1.89 10.94 -12.05
CA PRO A 165 2.45 9.69 -11.53
C PRO A 165 1.33 8.70 -11.19
N ALA A 166 1.52 7.42 -11.53
CA ALA A 166 0.50 6.38 -11.37
C ALA A 166 -0.09 6.32 -9.96
N VAL A 167 0.73 6.54 -8.94
CA VAL A 167 0.34 6.56 -7.51
C VAL A 167 -0.73 7.61 -7.16
N PHE A 168 -0.98 8.56 -8.04
CA PHE A 168 -1.98 9.63 -7.86
C PHE A 168 -3.16 9.49 -8.81
N ASP A 169 -3.10 8.54 -9.76
CA ASP A 169 -4.17 8.37 -10.74
C ASP A 169 -5.36 7.63 -10.17
N VAL A 170 -6.45 8.35 -9.94
CA VAL A 170 -7.71 7.83 -9.42
C VAL A 170 -8.77 7.63 -10.53
N ALA A 171 -8.37 7.75 -11.81
CA ALA A 171 -9.29 7.60 -12.94
C ALA A 171 -9.95 6.22 -13.02
N PHE A 172 -9.33 5.19 -12.45
CA PHE A 172 -9.90 3.84 -12.32
C PHE A 172 -11.24 3.80 -11.55
N ALA A 173 -11.51 4.82 -10.75
CA ALA A 173 -12.77 4.92 -10.00
C ALA A 173 -14.02 4.99 -10.89
N ALA A 174 -13.86 5.21 -12.20
CA ALA A 174 -14.93 5.10 -13.19
C ALA A 174 -15.42 3.67 -13.38
N ASP A 175 -14.58 2.66 -13.12
CA ASP A 175 -14.91 1.24 -13.30
C ASP A 175 -15.17 0.54 -11.96
N GLN A 176 -16.31 -0.15 -11.87
CA GLN A 176 -16.75 -0.78 -10.63
C GLN A 176 -15.83 -1.94 -10.19
N GLN A 177 -15.37 -2.77 -11.12
CA GLN A 177 -14.51 -3.89 -10.77
C GLN A 177 -13.12 -3.42 -10.33
N ALA A 178 -12.55 -2.41 -11.01
CA ALA A 178 -11.29 -1.81 -10.60
C ALA A 178 -11.37 -1.19 -9.18
N ARG A 179 -12.54 -0.62 -8.83
CA ARG A 179 -12.80 -0.15 -7.46
C ARG A 179 -12.78 -1.28 -6.43
N LEU A 180 -13.35 -2.45 -6.76
CA LEU A 180 -13.34 -3.63 -5.88
C LEU A 180 -11.94 -4.24 -5.77
N ASP A 181 -11.22 -4.29 -6.88
CA ASP A 181 -9.84 -4.80 -6.91
C ASP A 181 -8.93 -3.92 -6.03
N TYR A 182 -8.99 -2.59 -6.19
CA TYR A 182 -8.27 -1.65 -5.32
C TYR A 182 -8.71 -1.74 -3.85
N ALA A 183 -10.00 -1.92 -3.59
CA ALA A 183 -10.51 -2.02 -2.23
C ALA A 183 -9.93 -3.24 -1.48
N TYR A 184 -10.00 -4.43 -2.09
CA TYR A 184 -9.59 -5.68 -1.44
C TYR A 184 -9.35 -6.87 -2.37
N ALA A 185 -10.06 -6.98 -3.53
CA ALA A 185 -10.15 -8.25 -4.24
C ALA A 185 -8.83 -8.66 -4.90
N ALA A 186 -8.02 -7.70 -5.34
CA ALA A 186 -6.70 -7.97 -5.93
C ALA A 186 -5.78 -8.71 -4.98
N ILE A 187 -5.84 -8.45 -3.67
CA ILE A 187 -5.02 -9.11 -2.64
C ILE A 187 -5.20 -10.63 -2.72
N GLY A 188 -6.45 -11.10 -2.66
CA GLY A 188 -6.75 -12.54 -2.68
C GLY A 188 -6.38 -13.20 -3.99
N LYS A 189 -6.74 -12.55 -5.11
CA LYS A 189 -6.46 -13.07 -6.46
C LYS A 189 -4.95 -13.24 -6.72
N VAL A 190 -4.16 -12.22 -6.40
CA VAL A 190 -2.70 -12.28 -6.57
C VAL A 190 -2.06 -13.29 -5.61
N THR A 191 -2.50 -13.34 -4.36
CA THR A 191 -2.00 -14.30 -3.36
C THR A 191 -2.17 -15.74 -3.85
N GLU A 192 -3.36 -16.08 -4.34
CA GLU A 192 -3.65 -17.43 -4.87
C GLU A 192 -2.74 -17.79 -6.04
N ARG A 193 -2.64 -16.92 -7.06
CA ARG A 193 -1.81 -17.16 -8.26
C ARG A 193 -0.32 -17.24 -7.93
N ALA A 194 0.16 -16.33 -7.08
CA ALA A 194 1.54 -16.33 -6.64
C ALA A 194 1.92 -17.60 -5.88
N LYS A 195 1.06 -18.07 -4.95
CA LYS A 195 1.30 -19.32 -4.22
C LYS A 195 1.26 -20.55 -5.13
N GLN A 196 0.38 -20.58 -6.14
CA GLN A 196 0.37 -21.62 -7.17
C GLN A 196 1.70 -21.67 -7.95
N LEU A 197 2.23 -20.51 -8.34
CA LEU A 197 3.53 -20.40 -9.01
C LEU A 197 4.69 -20.80 -8.11
N VAL A 198 4.67 -20.42 -6.82
CA VAL A 198 5.64 -20.88 -5.81
C VAL A 198 5.62 -22.40 -5.70
N GLN A 199 4.43 -22.99 -5.56
CA GLN A 199 4.24 -24.45 -5.50
C GLN A 199 4.77 -25.14 -6.76
N ALA A 200 4.49 -24.58 -7.93
CA ALA A 200 4.96 -25.16 -9.21
C ALA A 200 6.49 -25.09 -9.33
N ASN A 201 7.10 -23.95 -8.94
CA ASN A 201 8.54 -23.75 -9.02
C ASN A 201 9.31 -24.62 -8.03
N TYR A 202 8.93 -24.64 -6.77
CA TYR A 202 9.68 -25.33 -5.71
C TYR A 202 9.13 -26.72 -5.37
N ARG A 203 8.04 -27.14 -6.03
CA ARG A 203 7.31 -28.39 -5.74
C ARG A 203 6.89 -28.50 -4.25
N SER A 204 6.76 -27.37 -3.60
CA SER A 204 6.39 -27.22 -2.20
C SER A 204 5.65 -25.92 -1.97
N ALA A 205 4.59 -25.93 -1.16
CA ALA A 205 3.91 -24.73 -0.71
C ALA A 205 4.81 -23.93 0.27
N PRO A 206 4.59 -22.60 0.37
CA PRO A 206 5.24 -21.83 1.42
C PRO A 206 4.93 -22.40 2.81
N LYS A 207 5.97 -22.52 3.64
CA LYS A 207 5.82 -22.91 5.05
C LYS A 207 5.21 -21.77 5.89
N HIS A 208 5.57 -20.55 5.51
CA HIS A 208 5.03 -19.32 6.13
C HIS A 208 4.81 -18.26 5.07
N SER A 209 3.73 -17.52 5.22
CA SER A 209 3.30 -16.44 4.33
C SER A 209 3.10 -15.14 5.12
N TYR A 210 3.59 -14.04 4.60
CA TYR A 210 3.51 -12.74 5.24
C TYR A 210 2.98 -11.68 4.28
N TYR A 211 2.30 -10.68 4.83
CA TYR A 211 1.97 -9.44 4.13
C TYR A 211 2.68 -8.27 4.80
N MET A 212 3.25 -7.36 4.02
CA MET A 212 3.93 -6.18 4.58
C MET A 212 3.66 -4.96 3.70
N GLY A 213 3.26 -3.85 4.31
CA GLY A 213 3.07 -2.60 3.61
C GLY A 213 2.97 -1.38 4.50
N CYS A 214 3.12 -0.20 3.87
CA CYS A 214 3.00 1.11 4.50
C CYS A 214 1.96 1.95 3.77
N SER A 215 1.32 2.92 4.44
CA SER A 215 0.31 3.79 3.85
C SER A 215 -0.87 2.97 3.28
N THR A 216 -1.16 3.03 1.98
CA THR A 216 -2.14 2.15 1.32
C THR A 216 -1.76 0.68 1.49
N GLY A 217 -0.47 0.32 1.36
CA GLY A 217 0.00 -1.04 1.64
C GLY A 217 -0.23 -1.48 3.09
N GLY A 218 -0.16 -0.55 4.05
CA GLY A 218 -0.56 -0.82 5.43
C GLY A 218 -2.06 -1.08 5.57
N ARG A 219 -2.91 -0.35 4.85
CA ARG A 219 -4.35 -0.64 4.73
C ARG A 219 -4.57 -2.03 4.12
N GLU A 220 -3.87 -2.33 3.02
CA GLU A 220 -3.92 -3.64 2.37
C GLU A 220 -3.51 -4.78 3.34
N SER A 221 -2.49 -4.55 4.18
CA SER A 221 -2.09 -5.51 5.22
C SER A 221 -3.22 -5.78 6.23
N MET A 222 -3.93 -4.73 6.67
CA MET A 222 -5.10 -4.90 7.56
C MET A 222 -6.26 -5.61 6.85
N ILE A 223 -6.53 -5.27 5.59
CA ILE A 223 -7.53 -5.97 4.76
C ILE A 223 -7.13 -7.43 4.56
N ALA A 224 -5.85 -7.72 4.34
CA ALA A 224 -5.36 -9.10 4.24
C ALA A 224 -5.66 -9.90 5.51
N ALA A 225 -5.37 -9.35 6.70
CA ALA A 225 -5.68 -9.98 7.97
C ALA A 225 -7.20 -10.24 8.16
N GLN A 226 -8.05 -9.30 7.73
CA GLN A 226 -9.49 -9.37 7.95
C GLN A 226 -10.23 -10.25 6.95
N ARG A 227 -9.83 -10.21 5.68
CA ARG A 227 -10.57 -10.90 4.60
C ARG A 227 -9.92 -12.19 4.14
N TYR A 228 -8.63 -12.35 4.39
CA TYR A 228 -7.83 -13.48 3.96
C TYR A 228 -7.02 -14.08 5.14
N PRO A 229 -7.65 -14.34 6.30
CA PRO A 229 -6.95 -14.74 7.54
C PRO A 229 -6.19 -16.06 7.39
N ASN A 230 -6.62 -16.94 6.47
CA ASN A 230 -5.97 -18.22 6.22
C ASN A 230 -4.79 -18.13 5.25
N GLU A 231 -4.56 -16.97 4.65
CA GLU A 231 -3.53 -16.79 3.63
C GLU A 231 -2.19 -16.31 4.20
N PHE A 232 -2.19 -15.72 5.39
CA PHE A 232 -1.00 -15.10 5.96
C PHE A 232 -0.83 -15.48 7.43
N ASP A 233 0.38 -15.93 7.79
CA ASP A 233 0.77 -16.23 9.17
C ASP A 233 1.10 -14.96 9.97
N GLY A 234 1.37 -13.86 9.27
CA GLY A 234 1.67 -12.58 9.91
C GLY A 234 1.58 -11.40 8.94
N VAL A 235 1.23 -10.24 9.50
CA VAL A 235 1.14 -8.98 8.74
C VAL A 235 1.94 -7.88 9.44
N VAL A 236 2.61 -7.06 8.64
CA VAL A 236 3.30 -5.85 9.09
C VAL A 236 2.55 -4.64 8.55
N VAL A 237 2.02 -3.85 9.47
CA VAL A 237 1.18 -2.69 9.18
C VAL A 237 1.95 -1.42 9.51
N GLY A 238 2.46 -0.74 8.48
CA GLY A 238 3.15 0.54 8.61
C GLY A 238 2.24 1.72 8.27
N ASN A 239 2.13 2.71 9.15
CA ASN A 239 1.44 4.00 8.92
C ASN A 239 0.17 3.90 8.07
N ALA A 240 -0.71 2.95 8.41
CA ALA A 240 -1.83 2.53 7.58
C ALA A 240 -2.88 3.63 7.40
N ALA A 241 -3.28 3.85 6.15
CA ALA A 241 -4.51 4.61 5.84
C ALA A 241 -5.75 3.73 6.08
N PHE A 242 -5.86 3.10 7.26
CA PHE A 242 -6.83 2.03 7.54
C PHE A 242 -8.30 2.48 7.53
N ARG A 243 -8.57 3.75 7.81
CA ARG A 243 -9.89 4.40 7.62
C ARG A 243 -9.81 5.39 6.47
N LEU A 244 -9.50 4.87 5.27
CA LEU A 244 -9.25 5.70 4.10
C LEU A 244 -10.43 6.62 3.78
N SER A 245 -11.67 6.13 3.91
CA SER A 245 -12.88 6.92 3.71
C SER A 245 -12.94 8.15 4.61
N ARG A 246 -12.46 8.05 5.84
CA ARG A 246 -12.43 9.16 6.80
C ARG A 246 -11.17 10.01 6.69
N ALA A 247 -10.04 9.41 6.34
CA ALA A 247 -8.80 10.16 6.09
C ALA A 247 -8.98 11.17 4.95
N THR A 248 -9.75 10.82 3.91
CA THR A 248 -10.09 11.76 2.83
C THR A 248 -10.98 12.92 3.30
N LEU A 249 -11.86 12.71 4.28
CA LEU A 249 -12.60 13.82 4.92
C LEU A 249 -11.66 14.78 5.66
N GLY A 250 -10.70 14.23 6.42
CA GLY A 250 -9.67 15.03 7.09
C GLY A 250 -8.80 15.83 6.11
N GLY A 251 -8.41 15.20 5.00
CA GLY A 251 -7.67 15.87 3.92
C GLY A 251 -8.44 17.03 3.29
N THR A 252 -9.74 16.81 3.05
CA THR A 252 -10.62 17.85 2.49
C THR A 252 -10.87 18.99 3.48
N TRP A 253 -11.06 18.68 4.76
CA TRP A 253 -11.15 19.67 5.83
C TRP A 253 -9.93 20.58 5.89
N ASN A 254 -8.75 19.98 5.90
CA ASN A 254 -7.50 20.73 5.91
C ASN A 254 -7.36 21.59 4.65
N TYR A 255 -7.69 21.05 3.47
CA TYR A 255 -7.64 21.76 2.21
C TYR A 255 -8.52 23.00 2.20
N GLN A 256 -9.79 22.89 2.64
CA GLN A 256 -10.70 24.02 2.69
C GLN A 256 -10.19 25.13 3.64
N HIS A 257 -9.70 24.77 4.84
CA HIS A 257 -9.17 25.74 5.80
C HIS A 257 -7.88 26.40 5.32
N LEU A 258 -6.96 25.63 4.73
CA LEU A 258 -5.73 26.16 4.14
C LEU A 258 -6.01 27.07 2.95
N MET A 259 -6.93 26.69 2.07
CA MET A 259 -7.36 27.54 0.94
C MET A 259 -8.07 28.82 1.41
N ALA A 260 -8.88 28.74 2.46
CA ALA A 260 -9.51 29.95 3.03
C ALA A 260 -8.45 30.93 3.56
N ALA A 261 -7.41 30.43 4.23
CA ALA A 261 -6.34 31.24 4.83
C ALA A 261 -5.25 31.67 3.82
N ALA A 262 -5.10 30.99 2.70
CA ALA A 262 -4.03 31.23 1.73
C ALA A 262 -4.12 32.62 1.09
N PRO A 263 -3.04 33.43 1.12
CA PRO A 263 -2.97 34.71 0.41
C PRO A 263 -2.99 34.51 -1.10
N LYS A 264 -3.44 35.54 -1.81
CA LYS A 264 -3.39 35.58 -3.28
C LYS A 264 -2.06 36.15 -3.77
N ASN A 265 -1.59 35.68 -4.93
CA ASN A 265 -0.51 36.34 -5.68
C ASN A 265 -1.06 37.51 -6.50
N ALA A 266 -0.18 38.16 -7.27
CA ALA A 266 -0.55 39.30 -8.14
C ALA A 266 -1.58 38.92 -9.22
N GLN A 267 -1.66 37.63 -9.60
CA GLN A 267 -2.61 37.09 -10.56
C GLN A 267 -3.94 36.65 -9.92
N GLY A 268 -4.13 36.92 -8.63
CA GLY A 268 -5.35 36.57 -7.89
C GLY A 268 -5.45 35.09 -7.46
N GLN A 269 -4.41 34.29 -7.69
CA GLN A 269 -4.38 32.86 -7.38
C GLN A 269 -3.98 32.62 -5.92
N LYS A 270 -4.65 31.71 -5.22
CA LYS A 270 -4.33 31.29 -3.86
C LYS A 270 -3.00 30.52 -3.80
N ILE A 271 -2.11 30.90 -2.88
CA ILE A 271 -0.80 30.26 -2.67
C ILE A 271 -0.80 29.55 -1.33
N LEU A 272 -1.05 28.24 -1.33
CA LEU A 272 -1.11 27.41 -0.12
C LEU A 272 0.17 27.51 0.73
N ALA A 273 1.33 27.52 0.09
CA ALA A 273 2.64 27.63 0.75
C ALA A 273 2.80 28.88 1.62
N ARG A 274 1.95 29.90 1.44
CA ARG A 274 1.93 31.14 2.25
C ARG A 274 0.89 31.12 3.37
N ALA A 275 0.01 30.11 3.44
CA ALA A 275 -0.96 30.01 4.54
C ALA A 275 -0.25 29.85 5.89
N LEU A 276 0.80 29.02 5.93
CA LEU A 276 1.74 28.86 7.03
C LEU A 276 3.16 28.89 6.44
N THR A 277 3.94 29.90 6.79
CA THR A 277 5.33 30.02 6.34
C THR A 277 6.24 29.12 7.15
N GLN A 278 7.46 28.84 6.67
CA GLN A 278 8.44 28.07 7.43
C GLN A 278 8.69 28.71 8.81
N LYS A 279 8.83 30.03 8.85
CA LYS A 279 9.00 30.78 10.11
C LYS A 279 7.84 30.54 11.12
N ASP A 280 6.62 30.39 10.62
CA ASP A 280 5.46 30.10 11.49
C ASP A 280 5.55 28.69 12.07
N LEU A 281 5.92 27.70 11.23
CA LEU A 281 6.10 26.32 11.66
C LEU A 281 7.26 26.17 12.63
N ASP A 282 8.37 26.86 12.39
CA ASP A 282 9.54 26.89 13.30
C ASP A 282 9.14 27.46 14.68
N ALA A 283 8.30 28.50 14.70
CA ALA A 283 7.81 29.06 15.96
C ALA A 283 6.90 28.08 16.72
N VAL A 284 6.06 27.33 15.99
CA VAL A 284 5.20 26.27 16.57
C VAL A 284 6.07 25.16 17.17
N VAL A 285 7.01 24.62 16.39
CA VAL A 285 7.91 23.53 16.86
C VAL A 285 8.75 23.98 18.06
N LYS A 286 9.29 25.20 18.03
CA LYS A 286 9.99 25.77 19.20
C LYS A 286 9.08 25.83 20.44
N GLY A 287 7.82 26.21 20.26
CA GLY A 287 6.82 26.22 21.33
C GLY A 287 6.51 24.84 21.88
N VAL A 288 6.36 23.85 21.00
CA VAL A 288 6.15 22.42 21.34
C VAL A 288 7.33 21.89 22.15
N LEU A 289 8.55 22.03 21.65
CA LEU A 289 9.76 21.58 22.34
C LEU A 289 9.92 22.24 23.70
N LYS A 290 9.80 23.57 23.77
CA LYS A 290 9.86 24.27 25.05
C LYS A 290 8.87 23.74 26.09
N ARG A 291 7.69 23.28 25.66
CA ARG A 291 6.62 22.83 26.55
C ARG A 291 6.67 21.35 26.88
N CYS A 292 7.10 20.52 25.96
CA CYS A 292 6.85 19.09 25.99
C CYS A 292 8.10 18.20 25.89
N ASP A 293 9.25 18.70 25.39
CA ASP A 293 10.44 17.90 25.11
C ASP A 293 10.89 17.08 26.34
N ALA A 294 11.08 17.74 27.47
CA ALA A 294 11.53 17.08 28.70
C ALA A 294 10.48 16.21 29.42
N LYS A 295 9.24 16.10 28.89
CA LYS A 295 8.18 15.35 29.59
C LYS A 295 8.32 13.84 29.55
N ASP A 296 9.09 13.31 28.63
CA ASP A 296 9.46 11.89 28.56
C ASP A 296 10.76 11.56 29.33
N GLY A 297 11.38 12.57 29.96
CA GLY A 297 12.59 12.43 30.77
C GLY A 297 13.87 12.83 30.04
N VAL A 298 13.82 13.18 28.75
CA VAL A 298 14.95 13.59 27.93
C VAL A 298 14.59 14.86 27.16
N ALA A 299 15.55 15.77 27.00
CA ALA A 299 15.39 16.96 26.16
C ALA A 299 16.28 16.80 24.91
N ASP A 300 15.79 16.04 23.93
CA ASP A 300 16.54 15.62 22.74
C ASP A 300 15.92 16.07 21.41
N GLY A 301 14.85 16.87 21.46
CA GLY A 301 14.13 17.34 20.30
C GLY A 301 13.04 16.37 19.80
N ILE A 302 12.76 15.30 20.54
CA ILE A 302 11.72 14.31 20.25
C ILE A 302 10.67 14.31 21.36
N VAL A 303 9.39 14.47 21.04
CA VAL A 303 8.31 14.47 22.03
C VAL A 303 7.64 13.10 22.06
N ASN A 304 8.24 12.12 22.78
CA ASN A 304 7.65 10.78 22.92
C ASN A 304 6.41 10.78 23.83
N ALA A 305 6.40 11.64 24.85
CA ALA A 305 5.24 11.78 25.75
C ALA A 305 4.17 12.74 25.18
N TRP A 306 3.83 12.58 23.91
CA TRP A 306 2.90 13.46 23.17
C TRP A 306 1.49 13.51 23.82
N GLU A 307 1.02 12.44 24.42
CA GLU A 307 -0.28 12.39 25.13
C GLU A 307 -0.32 13.36 26.33
N SER A 308 0.81 13.54 26.99
CA SER A 308 0.94 14.48 28.12
C SER A 308 1.30 15.90 27.69
N CYS A 309 1.54 16.12 26.38
CA CYS A 309 1.90 17.41 25.83
C CYS A 309 0.68 18.34 25.81
N ASP A 310 0.72 19.37 26.62
CA ASP A 310 -0.33 20.37 26.75
C ASP A 310 -0.06 21.67 25.96
N PHE A 311 0.78 21.58 24.92
CA PHE A 311 1.02 22.68 24.00
C PHE A 311 -0.28 23.11 23.31
N LYS A 312 -0.48 24.44 23.23
CA LYS A 312 -1.59 25.06 22.50
C LYS A 312 -1.06 26.14 21.57
N PRO A 313 -1.57 26.28 20.35
CA PRO A 313 -1.11 27.29 19.38
C PRO A 313 -1.17 28.73 19.92
N GLU A 314 -2.04 29.01 20.88
CA GLU A 314 -2.14 30.31 21.55
C GLU A 314 -0.83 30.70 22.26
N MET A 315 -0.03 29.73 22.68
CA MET A 315 1.25 29.97 23.37
C MET A 315 2.30 30.65 22.46
N VAL A 316 2.12 30.57 21.15
CA VAL A 316 2.97 31.20 20.13
C VAL A 316 2.22 32.26 19.30
N GLN A 317 1.10 32.76 19.82
CA GLN A 317 0.27 33.71 19.08
C GLN A 317 1.01 35.04 18.78
N LYS A 318 1.93 35.47 19.65
CA LYS A 318 2.72 36.70 19.42
C LYS A 318 3.63 36.55 18.19
N GLU A 319 4.11 35.36 17.93
CA GLU A 319 5.03 35.04 16.82
C GLU A 319 4.29 34.87 15.49
N ILE A 320 3.13 34.19 15.50
CA ILE A 320 2.45 33.78 14.25
C ILE A 320 1.15 34.54 13.97
N GLY A 321 0.57 35.20 14.98
CA GLY A 321 -0.66 35.95 14.88
C GLY A 321 -1.94 35.10 15.05
N ALA A 322 -3.04 35.78 15.49
CA ALA A 322 -4.30 35.12 15.84
C ALA A 322 -4.95 34.33 14.69
N LYS A 323 -4.84 34.80 13.43
CA LYS A 323 -5.41 34.10 12.26
C LYS A 323 -4.77 32.74 12.04
N LYS A 324 -3.45 32.63 12.19
CA LYS A 324 -2.71 31.36 12.02
C LYS A 324 -2.92 30.43 13.21
N VAL A 325 -3.10 30.98 14.42
CA VAL A 325 -3.54 30.19 15.59
C VAL A 325 -4.88 29.52 15.31
N ALA A 326 -5.88 30.27 14.80
CA ALA A 326 -7.19 29.74 14.45
C ALA A 326 -7.09 28.66 13.35
N LEU A 327 -6.24 28.86 12.33
CA LEU A 327 -5.99 27.89 11.29
C LEU A 327 -5.39 26.59 11.85
N LEU A 328 -4.35 26.68 12.68
CA LEU A 328 -3.72 25.52 13.32
C LEU A 328 -4.71 24.74 14.18
N LYS A 329 -5.54 25.43 14.95
CA LYS A 329 -6.61 24.79 15.74
C LYS A 329 -7.61 24.05 14.86
N ALA A 330 -7.97 24.59 13.72
CA ALA A 330 -8.91 23.95 12.79
C ALA A 330 -8.30 22.67 12.19
N ILE A 331 -7.09 22.74 11.62
CA ILE A 331 -6.48 21.60 10.92
C ILE A 331 -6.00 20.50 11.86
N PHE A 332 -5.47 20.86 13.05
CA PHE A 332 -5.05 19.87 14.05
C PHE A 332 -6.19 19.37 14.94
N GLY A 333 -7.31 20.09 15.01
CA GLY A 333 -8.49 19.68 15.75
C GLY A 333 -9.35 18.61 15.08
N GLY A 334 -9.02 18.23 13.85
CA GLY A 334 -9.74 17.23 13.06
C GLY A 334 -11.04 17.74 12.44
N ALA A 335 -11.51 17.01 11.41
CA ALA A 335 -12.73 17.35 10.68
C ALA A 335 -13.97 17.18 11.55
N LYS A 336 -14.91 18.15 11.45
CA LYS A 336 -16.17 18.18 12.21
C LYS A 336 -17.31 18.63 11.32
N ASN A 337 -18.54 18.28 11.69
CA ASN A 337 -19.73 18.86 11.12
C ASN A 337 -20.13 20.17 11.85
N SER A 338 -21.20 20.83 11.41
CA SER A 338 -21.70 22.07 12.01
C SER A 338 -22.15 21.93 13.48
N ARG A 339 -22.49 20.70 13.90
CA ARG A 339 -22.85 20.39 15.30
C ARG A 339 -21.64 20.12 16.20
N GLY A 340 -20.42 20.16 15.63
CA GLY A 340 -19.18 19.85 16.35
C GLY A 340 -18.88 18.37 16.51
N GLU A 341 -19.65 17.47 15.86
CA GLU A 341 -19.40 16.03 15.88
C GLU A 341 -18.16 15.71 15.06
N ALA A 342 -17.24 14.93 15.64
CA ALA A 342 -16.00 14.55 14.97
C ALA A 342 -16.26 13.58 13.80
N LEU A 343 -15.77 13.94 12.63
CA LEU A 343 -15.80 13.13 11.42
C LEU A 343 -14.48 12.40 11.18
N TYR A 344 -13.38 13.00 11.61
CA TYR A 344 -12.05 12.41 11.64
C TYR A 344 -11.25 12.92 12.83
N ALA A 345 -10.25 12.16 13.27
CA ALA A 345 -9.42 12.51 14.41
C ALA A 345 -8.59 13.78 14.18
N GLY A 346 -8.31 14.49 15.25
CA GLY A 346 -7.24 15.49 15.30
C GLY A 346 -5.86 14.84 15.42
N PHE A 347 -4.83 15.66 15.29
CA PHE A 347 -3.43 15.25 15.40
C PHE A 347 -2.72 16.03 16.50
N PRO A 348 -1.76 15.43 17.21
CA PRO A 348 -0.88 16.16 18.09
C PRO A 348 0.02 17.11 17.31
N PHE A 349 0.52 18.14 17.97
CA PHE A 349 1.61 18.94 17.42
C PHE A 349 2.93 18.24 17.70
N ASP A 350 3.78 18.14 16.69
CA ASP A 350 5.05 17.48 16.80
C ASP A 350 6.15 18.21 15.99
N THR A 351 7.40 17.73 16.08
CA THR A 351 8.54 18.39 15.47
C THR A 351 8.62 18.20 13.96
N ALA A 352 7.93 17.19 13.40
CA ALA A 352 7.89 16.95 11.95
C ALA A 352 7.18 18.06 11.14
N LEU A 353 6.53 19.01 11.81
CA LEU A 353 5.91 20.17 11.16
C LEU A 353 6.89 21.02 10.34
N THR A 354 8.17 21.01 10.69
CA THR A 354 9.22 21.75 9.96
C THR A 354 9.81 20.97 8.80
N GLU A 355 9.46 19.68 8.65
CA GLU A 355 10.00 18.83 7.60
C GLU A 355 9.42 19.17 6.22
N GLU A 356 10.25 19.06 5.19
CA GLU A 356 9.84 19.32 3.81
C GLU A 356 8.71 18.38 3.38
N SER A 357 8.70 17.14 3.85
CA SER A 357 7.67 16.14 3.57
C SER A 357 6.29 16.59 4.07
N TRP A 358 6.20 17.20 5.26
CA TRP A 358 4.94 17.74 5.78
C TRP A 358 4.43 18.89 4.91
N ARG A 359 5.33 19.81 4.51
CA ARG A 359 4.99 20.90 3.58
C ARG A 359 4.54 20.37 2.23
N GLY A 360 5.25 19.41 1.66
CA GLY A 360 4.90 18.77 0.39
C GLY A 360 3.50 18.15 0.43
N TRP A 361 3.12 17.59 1.58
CA TRP A 361 1.80 17.01 1.75
C TRP A 361 0.68 18.06 1.78
N TRP A 362 0.84 19.17 2.49
CA TRP A 362 -0.24 20.10 2.81
C TRP A 362 -0.16 21.46 2.12
N LEU A 363 1.01 22.02 2.00
CA LEU A 363 1.22 23.42 1.61
C LEU A 363 1.89 23.60 0.26
N GLY A 364 2.74 22.66 -0.12
CA GLY A 364 3.72 22.86 -1.19
C GLY A 364 4.92 23.70 -0.76
N THR A 365 5.96 23.66 -1.57
CA THR A 365 7.25 24.32 -1.28
C THR A 365 7.43 25.66 -2.01
N ASP A 366 6.81 25.84 -3.18
CA ASP A 366 6.89 27.08 -3.93
C ASP A 366 5.91 28.13 -3.38
N THR A 367 6.45 29.29 -3.04
CA THR A 367 5.67 30.41 -2.49
C THR A 367 5.26 31.43 -3.54
N SER A 368 5.61 31.27 -4.81
CA SER A 368 5.34 32.22 -5.89
C SER A 368 4.13 31.86 -6.73
N VAL A 369 3.90 30.56 -6.94
CA VAL A 369 2.82 30.02 -7.79
C VAL A 369 2.01 28.96 -7.02
N PRO A 370 0.75 28.70 -7.45
CA PRO A 370 0.02 27.54 -6.97
C PRO A 370 0.76 26.25 -7.31
N VAL A 371 0.99 25.40 -6.33
CA VAL A 371 1.60 24.09 -6.54
C VAL A 371 0.63 22.98 -6.16
N GLN A 372 0.78 21.83 -6.82
CA GLN A 372 0.07 20.62 -6.40
C GLN A 372 0.75 20.05 -5.16
N THR A 373 -0.06 19.77 -4.15
CA THR A 373 0.36 19.05 -2.94
C THR A 373 -0.04 17.59 -3.05
N PHE A 374 0.57 16.71 -2.26
CA PHE A 374 0.16 15.29 -2.25
C PHE A 374 -1.31 15.13 -1.83
N ASN A 375 -1.79 15.98 -0.91
CA ASN A 375 -3.20 16.00 -0.55
C ASN A 375 -4.11 16.34 -1.73
N ASN A 376 -3.73 17.32 -2.56
CA ASN A 376 -4.54 17.75 -3.71
C ASN A 376 -4.54 16.74 -4.84
N THR A 377 -3.44 16.02 -5.03
CA THR A 377 -3.29 15.04 -6.12
C THR A 377 -3.77 13.64 -5.77
N LEU A 378 -3.81 13.28 -4.48
CA LEU A 378 -4.22 11.95 -4.02
C LEU A 378 -5.51 11.98 -3.19
N THR A 379 -5.47 12.68 -2.04
CA THR A 379 -6.55 12.58 -1.05
C THR A 379 -7.85 13.20 -1.55
N ILE A 380 -7.76 14.36 -2.21
CA ILE A 380 -8.93 15.05 -2.77
C ILE A 380 -9.57 14.23 -3.91
N PRO A 381 -8.84 13.73 -4.93
CA PRO A 381 -9.42 12.84 -5.94
C PRO A 381 -9.99 11.54 -5.36
N LEU A 382 -9.36 10.93 -4.36
CA LEU A 382 -9.95 9.78 -3.66
C LEU A 382 -11.31 10.13 -3.06
N LEU A 383 -11.47 11.27 -2.40
CA LEU A 383 -12.78 11.70 -1.92
C LEU A 383 -13.77 11.90 -3.06
N THR A 384 -13.42 12.79 -3.99
CA THR A 384 -14.38 13.33 -4.98
C THR A 384 -14.70 12.36 -6.11
N HIS A 385 -13.77 11.50 -6.51
CA HIS A 385 -13.94 10.56 -7.63
C HIS A 385 -14.21 9.13 -7.14
N TYR A 386 -13.52 8.68 -6.09
CA TYR A 386 -13.60 7.29 -5.64
C TYR A 386 -14.68 7.08 -4.57
N PHE A 387 -14.70 7.86 -3.48
CA PHE A 387 -15.68 7.66 -2.39
C PHE A 387 -17.04 8.26 -2.71
N MET A 388 -17.14 9.47 -3.26
CA MET A 388 -18.41 10.06 -3.64
C MET A 388 -19.00 9.43 -4.89
N GLN A 389 -20.22 8.89 -4.78
CA GLN A 389 -20.93 8.27 -5.89
C GLN A 389 -22.13 9.11 -6.37
N PRO A 390 -22.52 9.02 -7.67
CA PRO A 390 -21.81 8.31 -8.76
C PRO A 390 -20.47 8.92 -9.11
N TYR A 391 -19.60 8.23 -9.86
CA TYR A 391 -18.32 8.77 -10.32
C TYR A 391 -18.48 10.11 -11.05
N SER A 392 -17.60 11.08 -10.76
CA SER A 392 -17.58 12.39 -11.42
C SER A 392 -16.22 13.04 -11.25
N THR A 393 -15.71 13.64 -12.32
CA THR A 393 -14.46 14.42 -12.32
C THR A 393 -14.69 15.92 -12.14
N THR A 394 -15.94 16.36 -12.02
CA THR A 394 -16.31 17.80 -11.94
C THR A 394 -16.58 18.28 -10.52
N ARG A 395 -16.48 17.41 -9.51
CA ARG A 395 -16.68 17.82 -8.12
C ARG A 395 -15.53 18.64 -7.61
N ASP A 396 -15.86 19.79 -7.03
CA ASP A 396 -14.89 20.65 -6.36
C ASP A 396 -14.93 20.40 -4.85
N ALA A 397 -13.81 20.00 -4.28
CA ALA A 397 -13.66 19.74 -2.84
C ALA A 397 -13.85 21.00 -1.98
N LEU A 398 -13.70 22.22 -2.56
CA LEU A 398 -13.99 23.46 -1.86
C LEU A 398 -15.48 23.63 -1.58
N ASN A 399 -16.34 22.97 -2.36
CA ASN A 399 -17.81 22.99 -2.20
C ASN A 399 -18.32 21.77 -1.41
N PHE A 400 -17.43 20.90 -0.90
CA PHE A 400 -17.82 19.77 -0.06
C PHE A 400 -18.40 20.25 1.26
N ASP A 401 -19.62 19.79 1.57
CA ASP A 401 -20.35 20.15 2.78
C ASP A 401 -20.29 19.00 3.79
N PHE A 402 -19.70 19.25 4.96
CA PHE A 402 -19.48 18.24 6.00
C PHE A 402 -20.76 17.79 6.74
N ASP A 403 -21.88 18.45 6.55
CA ASP A 403 -23.18 17.99 7.05
C ASP A 403 -23.92 17.14 6.01
N ARG A 404 -23.90 17.57 4.75
CA ARG A 404 -24.68 16.98 3.67
C ARG A 404 -23.97 15.79 2.99
N ASP A 405 -22.66 15.95 2.66
CA ASP A 405 -22.01 15.09 1.70
C ASP A 405 -21.31 13.88 2.34
N VAL A 406 -21.06 13.91 3.65
CA VAL A 406 -20.32 12.84 4.37
C VAL A 406 -20.98 11.48 4.21
N ALA A 407 -22.32 11.40 4.26
CA ALA A 407 -23.03 10.13 4.12
C ALA A 407 -22.68 9.42 2.80
N SER A 408 -22.57 10.17 1.69
CA SER A 408 -22.25 9.63 0.37
C SER A 408 -20.84 9.01 0.31
N THR A 409 -19.90 9.52 1.10
CA THR A 409 -18.51 9.03 1.13
C THR A 409 -18.35 7.77 1.97
N LEU A 410 -19.27 7.52 2.90
CA LEU A 410 -19.20 6.37 3.81
C LEU A 410 -19.93 5.12 3.31
N ASN A 411 -20.68 5.22 2.21
CA ASN A 411 -21.44 4.09 1.65
C ASN A 411 -20.57 2.89 1.28
N THR A 412 -19.33 3.13 0.84
CA THR A 412 -18.39 2.08 0.43
C THR A 412 -17.30 1.79 1.47
N ARG A 413 -17.39 2.38 2.66
CA ARG A 413 -16.34 2.24 3.69
C ARG A 413 -16.06 0.79 4.04
N GLY A 414 -17.09 -0.05 4.16
CA GLY A 414 -16.96 -1.46 4.49
C GLY A 414 -16.16 -2.31 3.48
N LEU A 415 -15.94 -1.79 2.26
CA LEU A 415 -15.07 -2.41 1.27
C LEU A 415 -13.61 -1.96 1.43
N ASN A 416 -13.40 -0.73 1.86
CA ASN A 416 -12.10 -0.03 1.81
C ASN A 416 -11.42 0.14 3.15
N ASP A 417 -12.19 0.34 4.23
CA ASP A 417 -11.63 0.57 5.55
C ASP A 417 -11.22 -0.77 6.19
N GLY A 418 -10.00 -0.81 6.69
CA GLY A 418 -9.43 -1.98 7.35
C GLY A 418 -9.59 -1.90 8.88
N ASP A 419 -10.76 -1.45 9.35
CA ASP A 419 -11.01 -1.18 10.77
C ASP A 419 -12.02 -2.14 11.42
N SER A 420 -12.32 -3.28 10.78
CA SER A 420 -13.17 -4.31 11.38
C SER A 420 -12.51 -4.91 12.62
N PRO A 421 -13.21 -4.99 13.76
CA PRO A 421 -12.71 -5.67 14.95
C PRO A 421 -12.79 -7.20 14.83
N ASN A 422 -13.47 -7.74 13.84
CA ASN A 422 -13.59 -9.18 13.61
C ASN A 422 -12.40 -9.66 12.77
N LEU A 423 -11.44 -10.30 13.40
CA LEU A 423 -10.27 -10.92 12.80
C LEU A 423 -10.40 -12.44 12.84
#